data_11c33a85a23b8992e4ee83edd385d839
#
_entry.id   11c33a85a23b8992e4ee83edd385d839
#
_cell.length_a   1.000
_cell.length_b   1.000
_cell.length_c   1.000
_cell.angle_alpha   90.00
_cell.angle_beta   90.00
_cell.angle_gamma   90.00
#
_symmetry.space_group_name_H-M   'P 1'
#
loop_
_entity.id
_entity.type
_entity.pdbx_description
1 polymer ?
#
loop_
_entity_poly.entity_id
_entity_poly.type
_entity_poly.pdbx_seq_one_letter_code
_entity_poly.pdbx_strand_id
1 'polypeptide(L)' 'MLAVKSMDVRGHFKEWCDKVFSGETLIISRPKNENIVMISETDFPFTSFF' A
#
# COMPACT_ATOMS: atom_id res chain seq x y z
N MET A 1 9.59 4.22 -0.03
CA MET A 1 8.64 3.78 -1.08
C MET A 1 9.07 2.42 -1.61
N LEU A 2 8.17 1.48 -1.61
CA LEU A 2 8.43 0.12 -2.08
C LEU A 2 7.48 -0.24 -3.20
N ALA A 3 7.99 -0.95 -4.21
CA ALA A 3 7.17 -1.43 -5.31
C ALA A 3 7.11 -2.96 -5.24
N VAL A 4 5.91 -3.51 -5.18
CA VAL A 4 5.71 -4.95 -5.05
C VAL A 4 4.62 -5.41 -5.99
N LYS A 5 4.60 -6.70 -6.28
CA LYS A 5 3.55 -7.29 -7.09
C LYS A 5 2.33 -7.60 -6.22
N SER A 6 1.15 -7.53 -6.84
CA SER A 6 -0.09 -7.79 -6.11
C SER A 6 -0.12 -9.20 -5.50
N MET A 7 0.51 -10.18 -6.14
CA MET A 7 0.59 -11.53 -5.60
C MET A 7 1.35 -11.57 -4.28
N ASP A 8 2.43 -10.79 -4.18
CA ASP A 8 3.23 -10.74 -2.96
C ASP A 8 2.42 -10.10 -1.82
N VAL A 9 1.67 -9.06 -2.13
CA VAL A 9 0.82 -8.41 -1.13
C VAL A 9 -0.24 -9.38 -0.63
N ARG A 10 -0.87 -10.11 -1.55
CA ARG A 10 -1.93 -11.04 -1.18
C ARG A 10 -1.43 -12.16 -0.28
N GLY A 11 -0.21 -12.65 -0.54
CA GLY A 11 0.37 -13.73 0.25
C GLY A 11 0.83 -13.30 1.64
N HIS A 12 1.13 -12.01 1.83
CA HIS A 12 1.69 -11.49 3.08
C HIS A 12 1.05 -10.17 3.45
N PHE A 13 -0.27 -10.11 3.32
CA PHE A 13 -1.00 -8.85 3.46
C PHE A 13 -0.76 -8.18 4.82
N LYS A 14 -0.79 -8.96 5.90
CA LYS A 14 -0.60 -8.39 7.23
C LYS A 14 0.79 -7.74 7.36
N GLU A 15 1.80 -8.39 6.83
CA GLU A 15 3.16 -7.86 6.91
C GLU A 15 3.31 -6.57 6.13
N TRP A 16 2.69 -6.49 4.95
CA TRP A 16 2.74 -5.26 4.16
C TRP A 16 1.96 -4.14 4.83
N CYS A 17 0.83 -4.46 5.46
CA CYS A 17 0.06 -3.47 6.21
C CYS A 17 0.88 -2.90 7.35
N ASP A 18 1.62 -3.74 8.07
CA ASP A 18 2.47 -3.29 9.17
C ASP A 18 3.57 -2.35 8.65
N LYS A 19 4.17 -2.67 7.51
CA LYS A 19 5.18 -1.80 6.92
C LYS A 19 4.60 -0.45 6.54
N VAL A 20 3.43 -0.44 5.93
CA VAL A 20 2.77 0.79 5.52
C VAL A 20 2.42 1.62 6.74
N PHE A 21 1.91 0.99 7.79
CA PHE A 21 1.55 1.72 9.01
C PHE A 21 2.76 2.35 9.67
N SER A 22 3.94 1.76 9.51
CA SER A 22 5.16 2.32 10.09
C SER A 22 5.75 3.48 9.27
N GLY A 23 5.09 3.87 8.17
CA GLY A 23 5.49 5.04 7.40
C GLY A 23 5.92 4.79 5.97
N GLU A 24 5.89 3.54 5.52
CA GLU A 24 6.25 3.22 4.14
C GLU A 24 5.10 3.48 3.18
N THR A 25 5.43 3.92 1.99
CA THR A 25 4.48 3.99 0.89
C THR A 25 4.69 2.78 -0.01
N LEU A 26 3.61 2.08 -0.31
CA LEU A 26 3.67 0.85 -1.11
C LEU A 26 3.00 1.08 -2.45
N ILE A 27 3.72 0.77 -3.52
CA ILE A 27 3.15 0.77 -4.87
C ILE A 27 2.91 -0.68 -5.25
N ILE A 28 1.65 -1.02 -5.48
CA ILE A 28 1.26 -2.38 -5.81
C ILE A 28 1.08 -2.49 -7.31
N SER A 29 1.90 -3.31 -7.95
CA SER A 29 1.90 -3.47 -9.38
C SER A 29 0.88 -4.54 -9.77
N ARG A 30 -0.01 -4.20 -10.69
CA ARG A 30 -1.04 -5.11 -11.19
C ARG A 30 -0.91 -5.24 -12.70
N PRO A 31 -1.47 -6.30 -13.29
CA PRO A 31 -1.50 -6.44 -14.74
C PRO A 31 -2.18 -5.25 -15.41
N LYS A 32 -1.82 -4.98 -16.65
CA LYS A 32 -2.40 -3.89 -17.45
C LYS A 32 -2.12 -2.50 -16.88
N ASN A 33 -1.03 -2.35 -16.15
CA ASN A 33 -0.64 -1.06 -15.57
C ASN A 33 -1.68 -0.48 -14.61
N GLU A 34 -2.47 -1.33 -14.00
CA GLU A 34 -3.48 -0.91 -13.01
C GLU A 34 -2.84 -0.84 -11.63
N ASN A 35 -1.80 -0.05 -11.52
CA ASN A 35 -1.05 0.05 -10.27
C ASN A 35 -1.82 0.87 -9.25
N ILE A 36 -1.67 0.50 -7.97
CA ILE A 36 -2.30 1.22 -6.87
C ILE A 36 -1.25 1.59 -5.84
N VAL A 37 -1.58 2.61 -5.04
CA VAL A 37 -0.70 3.06 -3.97
C VAL A 37 -1.38 2.81 -2.64
N MET A 38 -0.63 2.28 -1.67
CA MET A 38 -1.12 2.01 -0.34
C MET A 38 -0.31 2.81 0.67
N ILE A 39 -0.99 3.62 1.48
CA ILE A 39 -0.37 4.40 2.54
C ILE A 39 -1.25 4.30 3.78
N SER A 40 -0.69 4.62 4.94
CA SER A 40 -1.50 4.63 6.14
C SER A 40 -2.42 5.84 6.14
N GLU A 41 -3.54 5.72 6.82
CA GLU A 41 -4.50 6.81 6.91
C GLU A 41 -3.89 8.05 7.55
N THR A 42 -3.00 7.86 8.51
CA THR A 42 -2.34 8.98 9.18
C THR A 42 -1.41 9.76 8.27
N ASP A 43 -0.92 9.13 7.20
CA ASP A 43 -0.04 9.78 6.23
C ASP A 43 -0.80 10.36 5.05
N PHE A 44 -2.08 10.04 4.94
CA PHE A 44 -2.91 10.49 3.85
C PHE A 44 -3.36 11.94 4.11
N PRO A 45 -3.22 12.84 3.13
CA PRO A 45 -3.52 14.27 3.36
C PRO A 45 -5.00 14.56 3.62
N PHE A 46 -5.91 13.69 3.20
CA PHE A 46 -7.34 13.86 3.45
C PHE A 46 -7.78 12.87 4.50
N THR A 47 -7.82 13.30 5.74
CA THR A 47 -8.11 12.42 6.86
C THR A 47 -9.53 12.55 7.39
N SER A 48 -10.33 13.44 6.82
CA SER A 48 -11.62 13.80 7.39
C SER A 48 -12.80 13.48 6.49
N PHE A 49 -12.67 12.52 5.61
CA PHE A 49 -13.78 12.22 4.68
C PHE A 49 -14.75 11.19 5.24
N PHE A 50 -14.65 10.84 6.47
CA PHE A 50 -15.63 9.98 7.13
C PHE A 50 -16.46 10.79 8.10
#